data_b90427576e764c81c16964084dc3f4ac
#
_entry.id   b90427576e764c81c16964084dc3f4ac
#
_cell.length_a   1.000
_cell.length_b   1.000
_cell.length_c   1.000
_cell.angle_alpha   90.00
_cell.angle_beta   90.00
_cell.angle_gamma   90.00
#
_symmetry.space_group_name_H-M   'P 1'
#
loop_
_entity.id
_entity.type
_entity.pdbx_description
1 polymer ?
#
loop_
_entity_poly.entity_id
_entity_poly.type
_entity_poly.pdbx_seq_one_letter_code
_entity_poly.pdbx_strand_id
1 'polypeptide(L)'
;MGIYVLTNSLCRDIDKMLIGGWYNTDQYAIYANCATLLPFDIISASFLTILIPILTRYFGEKDYIHGRILFKNYLKIGYYTAFTFTIACMILSKEMVLFLYGEKYLSGQAIFILYTIVDMIKFANMSIVLSASGKTKTLMICSLVSLVANAGCNVLFYHIFGFIGPAIATVFVTVILTAVLAEMSAKSLETSVWKLIDWKEFLTFVIELSIVGVICFMAKRALEAVSVSPIIILCVLGGAYIAGIFCLNKKKIFSAMKEINALH
;
A
#
# COMPACT_ATOMS: atom_id res chain seq x y z
N MET A 1 9.91 9.37 -18.30
CA MET A 1 8.64 8.93 -17.66
C MET A 1 8.20 7.54 -18.15
N GLY A 2 8.13 7.24 -19.47
CA GLY A 2 7.65 5.95 -20.00
C GLY A 2 8.43 4.73 -19.48
N ILE A 3 9.76 4.76 -19.47
CA ILE A 3 10.59 3.65 -18.97
C ILE A 3 10.30 3.36 -17.49
N TYR A 4 10.13 4.39 -16.66
CA TYR A 4 9.77 4.22 -15.25
C TYR A 4 8.43 3.50 -15.08
N VAL A 5 7.42 3.89 -15.85
CA VAL A 5 6.08 3.25 -15.81
C VAL A 5 6.15 1.79 -16.25
N LEU A 6 6.86 1.51 -17.36
CA LEU A 6 7.08 0.14 -17.84
C LEU A 6 7.80 -0.73 -16.82
N THR A 7 8.88 -0.21 -16.22
CA THR A 7 9.64 -0.95 -15.20
C THR A 7 8.78 -1.25 -13.98
N ASN A 8 7.96 -0.31 -13.52
CA ASN A 8 7.04 -0.55 -12.39
C ASN A 8 5.95 -1.58 -12.72
N SER A 9 5.44 -1.58 -13.96
CA SER A 9 4.49 -2.61 -14.40
C SER A 9 5.14 -4.00 -14.44
N LEU A 10 6.35 -4.10 -14.96
CA LEU A 10 7.11 -5.36 -14.96
C LEU A 10 7.44 -5.84 -13.55
N CYS A 11 7.85 -4.94 -12.64
CA CYS A 11 8.07 -5.29 -11.23
C CYS A 11 6.84 -5.89 -10.55
N ARG A 12 5.64 -5.45 -10.95
CA ARG A 12 4.37 -5.92 -10.38
C ARG A 12 4.00 -7.32 -10.85
N ASP A 13 4.41 -7.70 -12.06
CA ASP A 13 3.95 -8.93 -12.70
C ASP A 13 5.06 -9.99 -12.86
N ILE A 14 6.30 -9.70 -12.47
CA ILE A 14 7.45 -10.60 -12.64
C ILE A 14 7.31 -11.90 -11.84
N ASP A 15 6.72 -11.82 -10.64
CA ASP A 15 6.45 -13.00 -9.81
C ASP A 15 5.38 -13.89 -10.44
N LYS A 16 4.33 -13.32 -11.04
CA LYS A 16 3.31 -14.06 -11.78
C LYS A 16 3.91 -14.76 -13.01
N MET A 17 4.81 -14.07 -13.72
CA MET A 17 5.51 -14.67 -14.86
C MET A 17 6.34 -15.89 -14.44
N LEU A 18 7.05 -15.79 -13.31
CA LEU A 18 7.85 -16.89 -12.79
C LEU A 18 6.98 -18.07 -12.35
N ILE A 19 5.90 -17.80 -11.61
CA ILE A 19 4.93 -18.83 -11.19
C ILE A 19 4.29 -19.51 -12.41
N GLY A 20 3.96 -18.76 -13.46
CA GLY A 20 3.42 -19.31 -14.69
C GLY A 20 4.39 -20.25 -15.42
N GLY A 21 5.70 -20.09 -15.23
CA GLY A 21 6.72 -21.00 -15.75
C GLY A 21 6.98 -22.25 -14.90
N TRP A 22 6.61 -22.21 -13.59
CA TRP A 22 6.93 -23.30 -12.65
C TRP A 22 5.74 -24.16 -12.25
N TYR A 23 4.51 -23.67 -12.42
CA TYR A 23 3.30 -24.34 -11.97
C TYR A 23 2.29 -24.55 -13.09
N ASN A 24 1.31 -25.41 -12.83
CA ASN A 24 0.20 -25.64 -13.76
C ASN A 24 -0.75 -24.44 -13.81
N THR A 25 -1.63 -24.43 -14.80
CA THR A 25 -2.59 -23.35 -15.06
C THR A 25 -3.50 -23.04 -13.86
N ASP A 26 -3.90 -24.06 -13.10
CA ASP A 26 -4.79 -23.86 -11.93
C ASP A 26 -4.06 -23.15 -10.79
N GLN A 27 -2.84 -23.57 -10.49
CA GLN A 27 -2.02 -22.94 -9.46
C GLN A 27 -1.61 -21.52 -9.88
N TYR A 28 -1.25 -21.33 -11.15
CA TYR A 28 -1.00 -20.00 -11.69
C TYR A 28 -2.21 -19.09 -11.53
N ALA A 29 -3.43 -19.56 -11.86
CA ALA A 29 -4.66 -18.80 -11.72
C ALA A 29 -4.92 -18.39 -10.26
N ILE A 30 -4.69 -19.30 -9.29
CA ILE A 30 -4.81 -19.01 -7.87
C ILE A 30 -3.83 -17.92 -7.47
N TYR A 31 -2.56 -18.07 -7.83
CA TYR A 31 -1.54 -17.07 -7.52
C TYR A 31 -1.86 -15.71 -8.17
N ALA A 32 -2.09 -15.68 -9.47
CA ALA A 32 -2.27 -14.45 -10.23
C ALA A 32 -3.49 -13.63 -9.78
N ASN A 33 -4.59 -14.29 -9.40
CA ASN A 33 -5.77 -13.60 -8.86
C ASN A 33 -5.53 -13.09 -7.45
N CYS A 34 -4.96 -13.90 -6.56
CA CYS A 34 -4.69 -13.50 -5.17
C CYS A 34 -3.53 -12.50 -5.06
N ALA A 35 -2.58 -12.51 -6.01
CA ALA A 35 -1.47 -11.56 -6.13
C ALA A 35 -1.88 -10.27 -6.85
N THR A 36 -3.11 -9.82 -6.68
CA THR A 36 -3.61 -8.59 -7.29
C THR A 36 -3.68 -7.49 -6.24
N LEU A 37 -3.06 -6.34 -6.55
CA LEU A 37 -3.17 -5.16 -5.71
C LEU A 37 -4.61 -4.64 -5.73
N LEU A 38 -5.11 -4.26 -4.59
CA LEU A 38 -6.44 -3.68 -4.46
C LEU A 38 -6.45 -2.25 -5.05
N PRO A 39 -7.59 -1.75 -5.56
CA PRO A 39 -7.66 -0.48 -6.28
C PRO A 39 -7.50 0.77 -5.39
N PHE A 40 -6.72 0.69 -4.30
CA PHE A 40 -6.40 1.86 -3.45
C PHE A 40 -5.52 2.88 -4.16
N ASP A 41 -4.79 2.45 -5.18
CA ASP A 41 -3.99 3.34 -6.04
C ASP A 41 -4.84 4.43 -6.72
N ILE A 42 -6.13 4.20 -6.94
CA ILE A 42 -7.04 5.21 -7.51
C ILE A 42 -7.14 6.43 -6.61
N ILE A 43 -7.25 6.23 -5.29
CA ILE A 43 -7.31 7.33 -4.32
C ILE A 43 -5.99 8.09 -4.32
N SER A 44 -4.87 7.36 -4.23
CA SER A 44 -3.53 7.96 -4.27
C SER A 44 -3.28 8.70 -5.59
N ALA A 45 -3.67 8.13 -6.73
CA ALA A 45 -3.51 8.75 -8.05
C ALA A 45 -4.29 10.07 -8.18
N SER A 46 -5.47 10.18 -7.57
CA SER A 46 -6.25 11.42 -7.57
C SER A 46 -5.51 12.56 -6.86
N PHE A 47 -4.82 12.26 -5.76
CA PHE A 47 -3.99 13.25 -5.07
C PHE A 47 -2.72 13.63 -5.87
N LEU A 48 -2.17 12.71 -6.68
CA LEU A 48 -0.96 12.97 -7.46
C LEU A 48 -1.12 14.13 -8.44
N THR A 49 -2.28 14.20 -9.09
CA THR A 49 -2.57 15.23 -10.10
C THR A 49 -2.54 16.65 -9.51
N ILE A 50 -2.87 16.78 -8.22
CA ILE A 50 -2.87 18.05 -7.48
C ILE A 50 -1.51 18.32 -6.86
N LEU A 51 -0.90 17.31 -6.26
CA LEU A 51 0.34 17.49 -5.48
C LEU A 51 1.59 17.75 -6.32
N ILE A 52 1.72 17.09 -7.48
CA ILE A 52 2.93 17.23 -8.32
C ILE A 52 3.13 18.68 -8.77
N PRO A 53 2.13 19.39 -9.34
CA PRO A 53 2.30 20.77 -9.73
C PRO A 53 2.69 21.70 -8.58
N ILE A 54 2.04 21.54 -7.40
CA ILE A 54 2.30 22.38 -6.22
C ILE A 54 3.72 22.13 -5.69
N LEU A 55 4.12 20.86 -5.54
CA LEU A 55 5.49 20.53 -5.14
C LEU A 55 6.52 21.03 -6.14
N THR A 56 6.25 20.93 -7.44
CA THR A 56 7.17 21.44 -8.47
C THR A 56 7.36 22.94 -8.36
N ARG A 57 6.30 23.71 -8.07
CA ARG A 57 6.37 25.14 -7.80
C ARG A 57 7.25 25.42 -6.59
N TYR A 58 7.01 24.76 -5.45
CA TYR A 58 7.82 24.95 -4.24
C TYR A 58 9.30 24.59 -4.44
N PHE A 59 9.60 23.54 -5.23
CA PHE A 59 10.99 23.25 -5.60
C PHE A 59 11.60 24.34 -6.47
N GLY A 60 10.85 24.93 -7.41
CA GLY A 60 11.30 26.05 -8.25
C GLY A 60 11.59 27.31 -7.43
N GLU A 61 10.75 27.58 -6.43
CA GLU A 61 10.88 28.73 -5.51
C GLU A 61 11.85 28.46 -4.34
N LYS A 62 12.39 27.23 -4.21
CA LYS A 62 13.22 26.76 -3.09
C LYS A 62 12.50 26.84 -1.73
N ASP A 63 11.17 26.79 -1.74
CA ASP A 63 10.34 26.81 -0.54
C ASP A 63 10.13 25.38 0.02
N TYR A 64 11.19 24.87 0.61
CA TYR A 64 11.16 23.52 1.20
C TYR A 64 10.28 23.42 2.45
N ILE A 65 9.95 24.56 3.08
CA ILE A 65 9.10 24.57 4.30
C ILE A 65 7.67 24.18 3.93
N HIS A 66 7.07 24.87 2.96
CA HIS A 66 5.72 24.54 2.48
C HIS A 66 5.68 23.20 1.76
N GLY A 67 6.73 22.85 1.01
CA GLY A 67 6.87 21.51 0.42
C GLY A 67 6.82 20.38 1.45
N ARG A 68 7.49 20.54 2.61
CA ARG A 68 7.45 19.59 3.74
C ARG A 68 6.07 19.47 4.35
N ILE A 69 5.41 20.60 4.61
CA ILE A 69 4.06 20.63 5.20
C ILE A 69 3.07 19.91 4.26
N LEU A 70 3.13 20.23 2.97
CA LEU A 70 2.28 19.59 1.96
C LEU A 70 2.48 18.07 1.92
N PHE A 71 3.74 17.63 1.86
CA PHE A 71 4.06 16.21 1.78
C PHE A 71 3.73 15.46 3.07
N LYS A 72 3.93 16.07 4.24
CA LYS A 72 3.52 15.52 5.54
C LYS A 72 2.01 15.29 5.62
N ASN A 73 1.20 16.24 5.17
CA ASN A 73 -0.26 16.10 5.14
C ASN A 73 -0.71 15.02 4.13
N TYR A 74 -0.03 14.90 2.99
CA TYR A 74 -0.28 13.82 2.05
C TYR A 74 0.02 12.45 2.66
N LEU A 75 1.17 12.27 3.33
CA LEU A 75 1.50 11.04 4.04
C LEU A 75 0.44 10.72 5.09
N LYS A 76 -0.04 11.74 5.82
CA LYS A 76 -1.07 11.60 6.84
C LYS A 76 -2.38 11.06 6.26
N ILE A 77 -2.89 11.65 5.20
CA ILE A 77 -4.10 11.15 4.52
C ILE A 77 -3.85 9.73 4.00
N GLY A 78 -2.67 9.49 3.41
CA GLY A 78 -2.27 8.18 2.88
C GLY A 78 -2.34 7.07 3.93
N TYR A 79 -1.73 7.24 5.11
CA TYR A 79 -1.78 6.19 6.11
C TYR A 79 -3.16 6.04 6.76
N TYR A 80 -3.93 7.11 6.97
CA TYR A 80 -5.30 7.02 7.47
C TYR A 80 -6.20 6.20 6.53
N THR A 81 -6.07 6.42 5.24
CA THR A 81 -6.89 5.70 4.24
C THR A 81 -6.38 4.28 4.01
N ALA A 82 -5.14 4.13 3.57
CA ALA A 82 -4.61 2.84 3.16
C ALA A 82 -4.59 1.83 4.31
N PHE A 83 -4.12 2.20 5.52
CA PHE A 83 -4.06 1.26 6.64
C PHE A 83 -5.45 0.83 7.11
N THR A 84 -6.44 1.74 7.09
CA THR A 84 -7.82 1.37 7.42
C THR A 84 -8.36 0.30 6.47
N PHE A 85 -8.21 0.51 5.17
CA PHE A 85 -8.71 -0.45 4.19
C PHE A 85 -7.92 -1.76 4.18
N THR A 86 -6.59 -1.69 4.21
CA THR A 86 -5.75 -2.89 4.14
C THR A 86 -5.91 -3.78 5.36
N ILE A 87 -6.01 -3.22 6.57
CA ILE A 87 -6.24 -4.01 7.79
C ILE A 87 -7.64 -4.64 7.78
N ALA A 88 -8.68 -3.93 7.30
CA ALA A 88 -9.98 -4.53 7.09
C ALA A 88 -9.91 -5.74 6.15
N CYS A 89 -9.22 -5.59 5.00
CA CYS A 89 -9.02 -6.67 4.04
C CYS A 89 -8.21 -7.84 4.60
N MET A 90 -7.22 -7.57 5.47
CA MET A 90 -6.44 -8.64 6.13
C MET A 90 -7.29 -9.43 7.13
N ILE A 91 -8.09 -8.75 7.96
CA ILE A 91 -9.00 -9.38 8.94
C ILE A 91 -10.06 -10.22 8.21
N LEU A 92 -10.61 -9.70 7.11
CA LEU A 92 -11.67 -10.31 6.33
C LEU A 92 -11.14 -11.00 5.06
N SER A 93 -9.85 -11.40 5.04
CA SER A 93 -9.18 -11.93 3.84
C SER A 93 -9.87 -13.17 3.27
N LYS A 94 -10.37 -14.08 4.12
CA LYS A 94 -11.13 -15.27 3.71
C LYS A 94 -12.40 -14.86 2.95
N GLU A 95 -13.19 -13.98 3.54
CA GLU A 95 -14.44 -13.47 2.98
C GLU A 95 -14.20 -12.68 1.68
N MET A 96 -13.11 -11.90 1.65
CA MET A 96 -12.70 -11.16 0.46
C MET A 96 -12.34 -12.11 -0.70
N VAL A 97 -11.54 -13.14 -0.43
CA VAL A 97 -11.16 -14.13 -1.46
C VAL A 97 -12.39 -14.91 -1.94
N LEU A 98 -13.28 -15.31 -1.04
CA LEU A 98 -14.53 -15.97 -1.41
C LEU A 98 -15.43 -15.08 -2.27
N PHE A 99 -15.54 -13.80 -1.93
CA PHE A 99 -16.39 -12.85 -2.66
C PHE A 99 -15.82 -12.51 -4.04
N LEU A 100 -14.50 -12.27 -4.13
CA LEU A 100 -13.87 -11.83 -5.37
C LEU A 100 -13.61 -12.98 -6.35
N TYR A 101 -13.24 -14.16 -5.84
CA TYR A 101 -12.68 -15.23 -6.68
C TYR A 101 -13.38 -16.59 -6.47
N GLY A 102 -14.07 -16.79 -5.36
CA GLY A 102 -14.76 -18.05 -5.02
C GLY A 102 -13.88 -19.05 -4.26
N GLU A 103 -14.49 -20.20 -3.90
CA GLU A 103 -13.88 -21.21 -3.00
C GLU A 103 -12.57 -21.81 -3.53
N LYS A 104 -12.47 -22.03 -4.85
CA LYS A 104 -11.27 -22.57 -5.51
C LYS A 104 -10.01 -21.79 -5.15
N TYR A 105 -10.13 -20.50 -4.85
CA TYR A 105 -9.01 -19.58 -4.63
C TYR A 105 -8.62 -19.41 -3.15
N LEU A 106 -9.32 -20.09 -2.22
CA LEU A 106 -9.01 -19.97 -0.79
C LEU A 106 -7.60 -20.40 -0.41
N SER A 107 -7.01 -21.34 -1.15
CA SER A 107 -5.61 -21.73 -0.96
C SER A 107 -4.61 -20.59 -1.23
N GLY A 108 -5.03 -19.54 -1.95
CA GLY A 108 -4.27 -18.34 -2.21
C GLY A 108 -4.46 -17.24 -1.15
N GLN A 109 -5.23 -17.44 -0.08
CA GLN A 109 -5.51 -16.41 0.95
C GLN A 109 -4.24 -15.80 1.53
N ALA A 110 -3.20 -16.60 1.78
CA ALA A 110 -1.93 -16.11 2.31
C ALA A 110 -1.22 -15.15 1.32
N ILE A 111 -1.30 -15.44 0.01
CA ILE A 111 -0.78 -14.57 -1.05
C ILE A 111 -1.57 -13.25 -1.07
N PHE A 112 -2.90 -13.31 -0.97
CA PHE A 112 -3.76 -12.13 -0.89
C PHE A 112 -3.38 -11.23 0.30
N ILE A 113 -3.13 -11.80 1.49
CA ILE A 113 -2.67 -11.04 2.67
C ILE A 113 -1.33 -10.38 2.40
N LEU A 114 -0.36 -11.08 1.80
CA LEU A 114 0.96 -10.50 1.47
C LEU A 114 0.84 -9.34 0.50
N TYR A 115 -0.01 -9.44 -0.52
CA TYR A 115 -0.24 -8.33 -1.44
C TYR A 115 -0.98 -7.15 -0.81
N THR A 116 -1.89 -7.43 0.13
CA THR A 116 -2.51 -6.38 0.96
C THR A 116 -1.46 -5.66 1.83
N ILE A 117 -0.43 -6.37 2.32
CA ILE A 117 0.73 -5.75 3.00
C ILE A 117 1.53 -4.88 2.01
N VAL A 118 1.72 -5.31 0.77
CA VAL A 118 2.37 -4.48 -0.26
C VAL A 118 1.60 -3.17 -0.47
N ASP A 119 0.26 -3.22 -0.56
CA ASP A 119 -0.59 -2.03 -0.66
C ASP A 119 -0.44 -1.13 0.57
N MET A 120 -0.39 -1.72 1.77
CA MET A 120 -0.17 -0.98 3.00
C MET A 120 1.17 -0.25 3.02
N ILE A 121 2.26 -0.89 2.56
CA ILE A 121 3.60 -0.28 2.49
C ILE A 121 3.63 0.87 1.47
N LYS A 122 2.90 0.72 0.37
CA LYS A 122 2.76 1.74 -0.68
C LYS A 122 1.72 2.83 -0.36
N PHE A 123 1.29 2.96 0.89
CA PHE A 123 0.24 3.90 1.34
C PHE A 123 0.43 5.32 0.84
N ALA A 124 1.67 5.72 0.61
CA ALA A 124 2.02 6.98 0.00
C ALA A 124 3.05 6.75 -1.09
N ASN A 125 2.82 7.37 -2.23
CA ASN A 125 3.76 7.29 -3.33
C ASN A 125 4.97 8.18 -3.06
N MET A 126 6.03 7.60 -2.47
CA MET A 126 7.27 8.33 -2.13
C MET A 126 7.99 8.89 -3.36
N SER A 127 7.69 8.40 -4.58
CA SER A 127 8.32 8.91 -5.80
C SER A 127 7.86 10.31 -6.22
N ILE A 128 6.77 10.83 -5.65
CA ILE A 128 6.20 12.14 -5.98
C ILE A 128 7.21 13.26 -5.79
N VAL A 129 7.87 13.28 -4.64
CA VAL A 129 8.85 14.32 -4.30
C VAL A 129 10.03 14.30 -5.27
N LEU A 130 10.52 13.12 -5.62
CA LEU A 130 11.63 12.97 -6.58
C LEU A 130 11.19 13.35 -7.99
N SER A 131 9.96 13.06 -8.39
CA SER A 131 9.40 13.52 -9.66
C SER A 131 9.28 15.04 -9.72
N ALA A 132 8.72 15.66 -8.68
CA ALA A 132 8.55 17.10 -8.59
C ALA A 132 9.90 17.87 -8.52
N SER A 133 10.92 17.28 -7.88
CA SER A 133 12.28 17.86 -7.82
C SER A 133 13.13 17.61 -9.07
N GLY A 134 12.55 17.02 -10.14
CA GLY A 134 13.27 16.75 -11.40
C GLY A 134 14.24 15.54 -11.35
N LYS A 135 14.29 14.78 -10.25
CA LYS A 135 15.20 13.63 -10.06
C LYS A 135 14.68 12.34 -10.73
N THR A 136 14.14 12.46 -11.93
CA THR A 136 13.53 11.34 -12.68
C THR A 136 14.53 10.25 -13.08
N LYS A 137 15.80 10.61 -13.34
CA LYS A 137 16.88 9.63 -13.59
C LYS A 137 17.11 8.72 -12.38
N THR A 138 17.10 9.29 -11.20
CA THR A 138 17.25 8.55 -9.94
C THR A 138 16.10 7.58 -9.74
N LEU A 139 14.87 8.02 -9.99
CA LEU A 139 13.68 7.13 -9.93
C LEU A 139 13.81 5.96 -10.90
N MET A 140 14.25 6.24 -12.13
CA MET A 140 14.45 5.18 -13.13
C MET A 140 15.48 4.16 -12.66
N ILE A 141 16.62 4.61 -12.12
CA ILE A 141 17.67 3.72 -11.60
C ILE A 141 17.12 2.88 -10.42
N CYS A 142 16.44 3.51 -9.46
CA CYS A 142 15.83 2.79 -8.34
C CYS A 142 14.83 1.72 -8.81
N SER A 143 14.02 2.03 -9.82
CA SER A 143 13.05 1.07 -10.38
C SER A 143 13.74 -0.09 -11.09
N LEU A 144 14.80 0.17 -11.88
CA LEU A 144 15.57 -0.89 -12.55
C LEU A 144 16.27 -1.80 -11.54
N VAL A 145 16.91 -1.22 -10.53
CA VAL A 145 17.55 -1.99 -9.45
C VAL A 145 16.51 -2.83 -8.70
N SER A 146 15.35 -2.23 -8.40
CA SER A 146 14.25 -2.94 -7.75
C SER A 146 13.72 -4.11 -8.60
N LEU A 147 13.63 -3.93 -9.92
CA LEU A 147 13.18 -4.99 -10.85
C LEU A 147 14.15 -6.19 -10.81
N VAL A 148 15.46 -5.92 -10.93
CA VAL A 148 16.48 -6.97 -10.88
C VAL A 148 16.51 -7.65 -9.52
N ALA A 149 16.44 -6.86 -8.43
CA ALA A 149 16.40 -7.38 -7.07
C ALA A 149 15.14 -8.25 -6.84
N ASN A 150 13.97 -7.80 -7.32
CA ASN A 150 12.72 -8.55 -7.20
C ASN A 150 12.80 -9.87 -7.97
N ALA A 151 13.32 -9.88 -9.20
CA ALA A 151 13.53 -11.10 -9.96
C ALA A 151 14.44 -12.10 -9.22
N GLY A 152 15.57 -11.64 -8.72
CA GLY A 152 16.51 -12.48 -7.95
C GLY A 152 15.92 -12.99 -6.64
N CYS A 153 15.26 -12.11 -5.87
CA CYS A 153 14.59 -12.49 -4.63
C CYS A 153 13.43 -13.47 -4.87
N ASN A 154 12.67 -13.31 -5.95
CA ASN A 154 11.58 -14.24 -6.29
C ASN A 154 12.11 -15.66 -6.48
N VAL A 155 13.19 -15.84 -7.24
CA VAL A 155 13.83 -17.15 -7.43
C VAL A 155 14.36 -17.70 -6.11
N LEU A 156 15.08 -16.88 -5.34
CA LEU A 156 15.66 -17.31 -4.04
C LEU A 156 14.56 -17.74 -3.06
N PHE A 157 13.53 -16.92 -2.90
CA PHE A 157 12.46 -17.18 -1.92
C PHE A 157 11.53 -18.31 -2.38
N TYR A 158 11.40 -18.51 -3.69
CA TYR A 158 10.75 -19.70 -4.22
C TYR A 158 11.43 -20.99 -3.77
N HIS A 159 12.75 -21.06 -3.80
CA HIS A 159 13.49 -22.22 -3.31
C HIS A 159 13.40 -22.44 -1.80
N ILE A 160 13.17 -21.37 -1.02
CA ILE A 160 13.07 -21.46 0.45
C ILE A 160 11.62 -21.72 0.90
N PHE A 161 10.66 -21.01 0.33
CA PHE A 161 9.26 -20.98 0.79
C PHE A 161 8.26 -21.59 -0.23
N GLY A 162 8.74 -22.08 -1.37
CA GLY A 162 7.89 -22.67 -2.42
C GLY A 162 6.92 -21.65 -3.02
N PHE A 163 5.69 -22.06 -3.19
CA PHE A 163 4.62 -21.32 -3.89
C PHE A 163 4.36 -19.89 -3.37
N ILE A 164 4.51 -19.67 -2.07
CA ILE A 164 4.29 -18.36 -1.44
C ILE A 164 5.55 -17.46 -1.52
N GLY A 165 6.72 -18.05 -1.83
CA GLY A 165 8.02 -17.38 -1.81
C GLY A 165 8.07 -16.08 -2.61
N PRO A 166 7.63 -16.05 -3.88
CA PRO A 166 7.64 -14.83 -4.68
C PRO A 166 6.79 -13.69 -4.09
N ALA A 167 5.66 -14.00 -3.44
CA ALA A 167 4.86 -12.99 -2.75
C ALA A 167 5.62 -12.38 -1.55
N ILE A 168 6.34 -13.20 -0.77
CA ILE A 168 7.20 -12.73 0.32
C ILE A 168 8.34 -11.87 -0.23
N ALA A 169 8.97 -12.28 -1.35
CA ALA A 169 10.01 -11.50 -2.00
C ALA A 169 9.50 -10.11 -2.45
N THR A 170 8.29 -10.05 -2.99
CA THR A 170 7.66 -8.79 -3.39
C THR A 170 7.44 -7.86 -2.20
N VAL A 171 6.98 -8.38 -1.04
CA VAL A 171 6.88 -7.59 0.20
C VAL A 171 8.27 -7.07 0.61
N PHE A 172 9.27 -7.95 0.66
CA PHE A 172 10.63 -7.61 1.09
C PHE A 172 11.24 -6.50 0.21
N VAL A 173 11.20 -6.66 -1.10
CA VAL A 173 11.73 -5.67 -2.05
C VAL A 173 10.95 -4.35 -1.98
N THR A 174 9.63 -4.40 -1.79
CA THR A 174 8.79 -3.20 -1.64
C THR A 174 9.15 -2.42 -0.38
N VAL A 175 9.41 -3.08 0.75
CA VAL A 175 9.87 -2.42 1.99
C VAL A 175 11.18 -1.66 1.74
N ILE A 176 12.16 -2.33 1.14
CA ILE A 176 13.47 -1.72 0.86
C ILE A 176 13.33 -0.54 -0.09
N LEU A 177 12.62 -0.72 -1.21
CA LEU A 177 12.43 0.35 -2.19
C LEU A 177 11.73 1.56 -1.57
N THR A 178 10.65 1.33 -0.81
CA THR A 178 9.91 2.41 -0.16
C THR A 178 10.77 3.15 0.86
N ALA A 179 11.60 2.43 1.64
CA ALA A 179 12.54 3.06 2.58
C ALA A 179 13.60 3.91 1.87
N VAL A 180 14.17 3.41 0.78
CA VAL A 180 15.14 4.16 -0.04
C VAL A 180 14.50 5.43 -0.64
N LEU A 181 13.31 5.29 -1.24
CA LEU A 181 12.59 6.43 -1.83
C LEU A 181 12.16 7.44 -0.76
N ALA A 182 11.77 7.01 0.44
CA ALA A 182 11.44 7.88 1.56
C ALA A 182 12.65 8.71 2.01
N GLU A 183 13.81 8.08 2.17
CA GLU A 183 15.04 8.77 2.55
C GLU A 183 15.48 9.78 1.48
N MET A 184 15.42 9.40 0.21
CA MET A 184 15.77 10.31 -0.90
C MET A 184 14.79 11.48 -1.02
N SER A 185 13.50 11.23 -0.76
CA SER A 185 12.46 12.27 -0.76
C SER A 185 12.66 13.24 0.40
N ALA A 186 12.96 12.73 1.59
CA ALA A 186 13.26 13.54 2.76
C ALA A 186 14.49 14.44 2.51
N LYS A 187 15.58 13.88 1.96
CA LYS A 187 16.77 14.66 1.55
C LYS A 187 16.46 15.72 0.51
N SER A 188 15.57 15.43 -0.43
CA SER A 188 15.17 16.43 -1.45
C SER A 188 14.38 17.59 -0.84
N LEU A 189 13.68 17.34 0.26
CA LEU A 189 12.97 18.35 1.05
C LEU A 189 13.83 18.95 2.18
N GLU A 190 15.15 18.71 2.19
CA GLU A 190 16.09 19.16 3.23
C GLU A 190 15.65 18.79 4.66
N THR A 191 15.18 17.56 4.83
CA THR A 191 14.69 17.05 6.13
C THR A 191 15.07 15.59 6.32
N SER A 192 14.66 14.99 7.42
CA SER A 192 14.76 13.54 7.65
C SER A 192 13.39 12.86 7.58
N VAL A 193 13.38 11.57 7.24
CA VAL A 193 12.14 10.76 7.19
C VAL A 193 11.37 10.84 8.51
N TRP A 194 12.08 10.84 9.63
CA TRP A 194 11.50 10.89 10.98
C TRP A 194 10.69 12.17 11.25
N LYS A 195 11.00 13.28 10.58
CA LYS A 195 10.29 14.56 10.71
C LYS A 195 9.08 14.69 9.77
N LEU A 196 8.98 13.81 8.77
CA LEU A 196 7.87 13.81 7.82
C LEU A 196 6.61 13.12 8.38
N ILE A 197 6.75 12.33 9.44
CA ILE A 197 5.64 11.64 10.08
C ILE A 197 5.48 12.19 11.50
N ASP A 198 4.25 12.49 11.88
CA ASP A 198 3.90 12.76 13.28
C ASP A 198 3.74 11.44 14.03
N TRP A 199 4.86 10.97 14.62
CA TRP A 199 4.91 9.67 15.28
C TRP A 199 3.91 9.50 16.40
N LYS A 200 3.61 10.56 17.16
CA LYS A 200 2.63 10.50 18.24
C LYS A 200 1.23 10.23 17.66
N GLU A 201 0.86 10.97 16.64
CA GLU A 201 -0.43 10.80 15.98
C GLU A 201 -0.52 9.45 15.26
N PHE A 202 0.55 9.07 14.55
CA PHE A 202 0.65 7.78 13.84
C PHE A 202 0.52 6.58 14.80
N LEU A 203 1.25 6.56 15.92
CA LEU A 203 1.17 5.49 16.91
C LEU A 203 -0.21 5.43 17.56
N THR A 204 -0.82 6.58 17.89
CA THR A 204 -2.19 6.62 18.39
C THR A 204 -3.16 5.98 17.39
N PHE A 205 -3.00 6.29 16.10
CA PHE A 205 -3.82 5.71 15.05
C PHE A 205 -3.60 4.19 14.91
N VAL A 206 -2.37 3.72 14.99
CA VAL A 206 -2.06 2.27 14.95
C VAL A 206 -2.71 1.54 16.14
N ILE A 207 -2.72 2.16 17.33
CA ILE A 207 -3.41 1.60 18.51
C ILE A 207 -4.91 1.56 18.26
N GLU A 208 -5.52 2.64 17.76
CA GLU A 208 -6.95 2.67 17.39
C GLU A 208 -7.31 1.57 16.39
N LEU A 209 -6.51 1.41 15.31
CA LEU A 209 -6.68 0.35 14.32
C LEU A 209 -6.59 -1.05 14.95
N SER A 210 -5.64 -1.24 15.87
CA SER A 210 -5.44 -2.53 16.53
C SER A 210 -6.61 -2.89 17.43
N ILE A 211 -7.11 -1.94 18.24
CA ILE A 211 -8.26 -2.16 19.13
C ILE A 211 -9.51 -2.48 18.31
N VAL A 212 -9.84 -1.65 17.32
CA VAL A 212 -11.03 -1.87 16.47
C VAL A 212 -10.85 -3.15 15.65
N GLY A 213 -9.62 -3.45 15.21
CA GLY A 213 -9.29 -4.69 14.49
C GLY A 213 -9.52 -5.95 15.33
N VAL A 214 -9.11 -5.95 16.60
CA VAL A 214 -9.36 -7.07 17.52
C VAL A 214 -10.87 -7.25 17.75
N ILE A 215 -11.61 -6.16 17.97
CA ILE A 215 -13.08 -6.23 18.12
C ILE A 215 -13.72 -6.81 16.87
N CYS A 216 -13.33 -6.33 15.68
CA CYS A 216 -13.82 -6.83 14.41
C CYS A 216 -13.50 -8.33 14.23
N PHE A 217 -12.29 -8.76 14.56
CA PHE A 217 -11.87 -10.15 14.49
C PHE A 217 -12.67 -11.05 15.43
N MET A 218 -12.92 -10.62 16.67
CA MET A 218 -13.76 -11.36 17.63
C MET A 218 -15.22 -11.45 17.16
N ALA A 219 -15.78 -10.35 16.66
CA ALA A 219 -17.11 -10.32 16.08
C ALA A 219 -17.23 -11.27 14.86
N LYS A 220 -16.22 -11.28 14.00
CA LYS A 220 -16.14 -12.22 12.87
C LYS A 220 -16.22 -13.66 13.36
N ARG A 221 -15.41 -14.05 14.36
CA ARG A 221 -15.42 -15.40 14.91
C ARG A 221 -16.79 -15.78 15.49
N ALA A 222 -17.45 -14.85 16.17
CA ALA A 222 -18.80 -15.07 16.70
C ALA A 222 -19.84 -15.30 15.58
N LEU A 223 -19.77 -14.52 14.50
CA LEU A 223 -20.67 -14.66 13.35
C LEU A 223 -20.40 -15.94 12.56
N GLU A 224 -19.13 -16.35 12.40
CA GLU A 224 -18.75 -17.63 11.80
C GLU A 224 -19.33 -18.82 12.61
N ALA A 225 -19.30 -18.74 13.95
CA ALA A 225 -19.84 -19.78 14.82
C ALA A 225 -21.37 -19.98 14.68
N VAL A 226 -22.08 -18.91 14.31
CA VAL A 226 -23.54 -18.95 14.04
C VAL A 226 -23.82 -19.22 12.54
N SER A 227 -22.80 -19.59 11.75
CA SER A 227 -22.91 -19.93 10.33
C SER A 227 -23.51 -18.80 9.46
N VAL A 228 -23.20 -17.53 9.79
CA VAL A 228 -23.61 -16.39 8.97
C VAL A 228 -22.86 -16.41 7.63
N SER A 229 -23.55 -16.05 6.55
CA SER A 229 -22.96 -16.00 5.21
C SER A 229 -21.69 -15.11 5.15
N PRO A 230 -20.60 -15.56 4.51
CA PRO A 230 -19.36 -14.80 4.36
C PRO A 230 -19.56 -13.41 3.75
N ILE A 231 -20.51 -13.26 2.81
CA ILE A 231 -20.82 -11.98 2.17
C ILE A 231 -21.43 -11.00 3.19
N ILE A 232 -22.31 -11.49 4.06
CA ILE A 232 -22.91 -10.65 5.12
C ILE A 232 -21.83 -10.22 6.10
N ILE A 233 -20.95 -11.14 6.52
CA ILE A 233 -19.81 -10.84 7.40
C ILE A 233 -18.95 -9.76 6.77
N LEU A 234 -18.59 -9.89 5.49
CA LEU A 234 -17.77 -8.92 4.76
C LEU A 234 -18.42 -7.54 4.72
N CYS A 235 -19.69 -7.44 4.31
CA CYS A 235 -20.38 -6.16 4.17
C CYS A 235 -20.61 -5.47 5.53
N VAL A 236 -21.06 -6.20 6.53
CA VAL A 236 -21.40 -5.64 7.83
C VAL A 236 -20.15 -5.27 8.62
N LEU A 237 -19.22 -6.21 8.80
CA LEU A 237 -18.01 -5.95 9.58
C LEU A 237 -17.02 -5.05 8.85
N GLY A 238 -16.84 -5.21 7.54
CA GLY A 238 -16.00 -4.35 6.73
C GLY A 238 -16.51 -2.91 6.72
N GLY A 239 -17.81 -2.73 6.48
CA GLY A 239 -18.46 -1.42 6.54
C GLY A 239 -18.39 -0.78 7.93
N ALA A 240 -18.69 -1.54 8.99
CA ALA A 240 -18.62 -1.07 10.38
C ALA A 240 -17.20 -0.69 10.79
N TYR A 241 -16.18 -1.49 10.40
CA TYR A 241 -14.78 -1.22 10.68
C TYR A 241 -14.32 0.09 10.02
N ILE A 242 -14.55 0.23 8.70
CA ILE A 242 -14.15 1.42 7.95
C ILE A 242 -14.88 2.66 8.47
N ALA A 243 -16.20 2.58 8.67
CA ALA A 243 -16.98 3.69 9.21
C ALA A 243 -16.54 4.08 10.63
N GLY A 244 -16.28 3.10 11.50
CA GLY A 244 -15.80 3.33 12.87
C GLY A 244 -14.47 4.08 12.89
N ILE A 245 -13.46 3.61 12.15
CA ILE A 245 -12.14 4.28 12.06
C ILE A 245 -12.26 5.66 11.43
N PHE A 246 -13.07 5.82 10.37
CA PHE A 246 -13.31 7.12 9.77
C PHE A 246 -13.98 8.11 10.74
N CYS A 247 -15.00 7.68 11.48
CA CYS A 247 -15.68 8.51 12.46
C CYS A 247 -14.74 8.99 13.58
N LEU A 248 -13.84 8.11 14.06
CA LEU A 248 -12.84 8.45 15.07
C LEU A 248 -11.84 9.51 14.55
N ASN A 249 -11.44 9.41 13.28
CA ASN A 249 -10.34 10.20 12.73
C ASN A 249 -10.76 11.29 11.72
N LYS A 250 -12.08 11.46 11.46
CA LYS A 250 -12.59 12.43 10.47
C LYS A 250 -12.03 13.85 10.65
N LYS A 251 -11.94 14.35 11.89
CA LYS A 251 -11.42 15.70 12.17
C LYS A 251 -9.97 15.85 11.73
N LYS A 252 -9.13 14.82 11.98
CA LYS A 252 -7.71 14.82 11.63
C LYS A 252 -7.51 14.74 10.09
N ILE A 253 -8.33 13.91 9.43
CA ILE A 253 -8.32 13.77 7.94
C ILE A 253 -8.75 15.09 7.30
N PHE A 254 -9.88 15.67 7.72
CA PHE A 254 -10.37 16.95 7.18
C PHE A 254 -9.43 18.12 7.46
N SER A 255 -8.76 18.15 8.63
CA SER A 255 -7.72 19.16 8.92
C SER A 255 -6.57 19.06 7.91
N ALA A 256 -6.04 17.85 7.66
CA ALA A 256 -4.97 17.65 6.69
C ALA A 256 -5.39 18.04 5.26
N MET A 257 -6.62 17.70 4.85
CA MET A 257 -7.18 18.12 3.55
C MET A 257 -7.31 19.64 3.44
N LYS A 258 -7.78 20.31 4.51
CA LYS A 258 -7.90 21.77 4.54
C LYS A 258 -6.54 22.46 4.45
N GLU A 259 -5.52 21.92 5.11
CA GLU A 259 -4.15 22.43 5.01
C GLU A 259 -3.58 22.27 3.59
N ILE A 260 -3.82 21.13 2.94
CA ILE A 260 -3.42 20.94 1.53
C ILE A 260 -4.10 21.97 0.63
N ASN A 261 -5.41 22.20 0.82
CA ASN A 261 -6.14 23.18 0.02
C ASN A 261 -5.70 24.63 0.28
N ALA A 262 -5.22 24.95 1.48
CA ALA A 262 -4.70 26.28 1.81
C ALA A 262 -3.30 26.55 1.21
N LEU A 263 -2.58 25.49 0.81
CA LEU A 263 -1.27 25.56 0.16
C LEU A 263 -1.36 25.61 -1.38
N HIS A 264 -2.56 25.45 -1.91
CA HIS A 264 -2.84 25.55 -3.36
C HIS A 264 -2.96 26.99 -3.79
#